data_6955c6a6c3f3132b5f5da2e8b1a4d59d
#
_entry.id   6955c6a6c3f3132b5f5da2e8b1a4d59d
#
_cell.length_a   1.000
_cell.length_b   1.000
_cell.length_c   1.000
_cell.angle_alpha   90.00
_cell.angle_beta   90.00
_cell.angle_gamma   90.00
#
_symmetry.space_group_name_H-M   'P 1'
#
loop_
_entity.id
_entity.type
_entity.pdbx_description
1 polymer ?
#
loop_
_entity_poly.entity_id
_entity_poly.type
_entity_poly.pdbx_seq_one_letter_code
_entity_poly.pdbx_strand_id
1 'polypeptide(L)'
;MRPTDLRGILQYVPQFRDKTFVIAVDGAIVTDENFGNILMDVAVLWSLRIRVVLVHGASAQIRALAEERGLTPSDLDGSGVTDAETLKLALMASNRLTHEIIEGLSASDLRAASTNAVFAHPMGILHGVDHLFTGRVERIDVELMESLLAQGVVPVLGPLGFDRDGHSYRINSDSVALELAKALRAVKLIYITTIEGIRLDGQLLRQIVAGELSAAIERGAVSAEVVSKARHAVAACGAGVPRVHVIDGRVEEGLLAEVFSNEGIGTLVHVNEYEQIRRARRRDALSIEALIRPSVEVEELVRRSRAAIEKQIDDYYVFEIDGHPVACVALHVYPEDKKGELACLCVRPTHENMGIGRKMTQFIESRARELGLEALFALSTQAFAYFQSRVGFVEGTPEDLPAARRERYEQSGRRSKVLVKLLRTP
;
A
#
# COMPACT_ATOMS: atom_id res chain seq x y z
N MET A 1 -17.02 -6.45 12.33
CA MET A 1 -16.60 -7.08 11.04
C MET A 1 -17.75 -7.85 10.42
N ARG A 2 -18.12 -7.56 9.16
CA ARG A 2 -19.20 -8.31 8.44
C ARG A 2 -18.58 -9.51 7.73
N PRO A 3 -19.32 -10.63 7.47
CA PRO A 3 -18.78 -11.79 6.75
C PRO A 3 -18.21 -11.47 5.35
N THR A 4 -18.66 -10.40 4.73
CA THR A 4 -18.14 -9.86 3.47
C THR A 4 -16.71 -9.32 3.62
N ASP A 5 -16.38 -8.75 4.77
CA ASP A 5 -15.06 -8.16 5.07
C ASP A 5 -14.01 -9.27 5.20
N LEU A 6 -14.37 -10.39 5.86
CA LEU A 6 -13.52 -11.58 5.93
C LEU A 6 -13.15 -12.15 4.56
N ARG A 7 -14.08 -12.19 3.61
CA ARG A 7 -13.79 -12.65 2.25
C ARG A 7 -12.85 -11.69 1.53
N GLY A 8 -12.94 -10.39 1.80
CA GLY A 8 -12.01 -9.37 1.32
C GLY A 8 -10.59 -9.63 1.84
N ILE A 9 -10.43 -9.88 3.15
CA ILE A 9 -9.15 -10.17 3.78
C ILE A 9 -8.53 -11.45 3.20
N LEU A 10 -9.29 -12.53 3.04
CA LEU A 10 -8.78 -13.82 2.59
C LEU A 10 -8.15 -13.78 1.19
N GLN A 11 -8.53 -12.84 0.32
CA GLN A 11 -7.89 -12.70 -1.00
C GLN A 11 -6.46 -12.16 -0.91
N TYR A 12 -6.11 -11.42 0.16
CA TYR A 12 -4.75 -10.89 0.37
C TYR A 12 -3.82 -11.87 1.11
N VAL A 13 -4.37 -12.86 1.83
CA VAL A 13 -3.59 -13.82 2.61
C VAL A 13 -2.50 -14.52 1.79
N PRO A 14 -2.76 -15.05 0.56
CA PRO A 14 -1.72 -15.70 -0.23
C PRO A 14 -0.52 -14.81 -0.57
N GLN A 15 -0.75 -13.49 -0.64
CA GLN A 15 0.29 -12.51 -0.97
C GLN A 15 1.18 -12.20 0.23
N PHE A 16 0.61 -12.15 1.43
CA PHE A 16 1.32 -11.70 2.64
C PHE A 16 1.74 -12.84 3.56
N ARG A 17 1.28 -14.07 3.30
CA ARG A 17 1.67 -15.24 4.09
C ARG A 17 3.18 -15.42 4.14
N ASP A 18 3.70 -15.62 5.35
CA ASP A 18 5.13 -15.78 5.66
C ASP A 18 5.99 -14.56 5.28
N LYS A 19 5.36 -13.41 5.00
CA LYS A 19 6.05 -12.13 4.78
C LYS A 19 6.17 -11.36 6.09
N THR A 20 7.18 -10.49 6.16
CA THR A 20 7.45 -9.66 7.33
C THR A 20 6.88 -8.27 7.13
N PHE A 21 6.13 -7.78 8.13
CA PHE A 21 5.71 -6.40 8.30
C PHE A 21 6.45 -5.79 9.47
N VAL A 22 6.94 -4.57 9.30
CA VAL A 22 7.45 -3.75 10.40
C VAL A 22 6.39 -2.70 10.71
N ILE A 23 5.94 -2.67 11.94
CA ILE A 23 4.91 -1.73 12.43
C ILE A 23 5.56 -0.84 13.46
N ALA A 24 5.66 0.45 13.16
CA ALA A 24 6.22 1.47 14.04
C ALA A 24 5.08 2.28 14.67
N VAL A 25 4.99 2.27 15.99
CA VAL A 25 3.92 2.91 16.75
C VAL A 25 4.48 4.09 17.53
N ASP A 26 3.93 5.27 17.35
CA ASP A 26 4.29 6.44 18.17
C ASP A 26 3.92 6.18 19.64
N GLY A 27 4.78 6.59 20.58
CA GLY A 27 4.53 6.40 22.01
C GLY A 27 3.18 6.95 22.46
N ALA A 28 2.71 8.04 21.88
CA ALA A 28 1.40 8.62 22.19
C ALA A 28 0.23 7.68 21.85
N ILE A 29 0.38 6.82 20.85
CA ILE A 29 -0.64 5.82 20.47
C ILE A 29 -0.65 4.64 21.45
N VAL A 30 0.49 4.29 22.05
CA VAL A 30 0.53 3.19 23.04
C VAL A 30 -0.30 3.52 24.30
N THR A 31 -0.47 4.80 24.61
CA THR A 31 -1.31 5.28 25.72
C THR A 31 -2.71 5.70 25.28
N ASP A 32 -3.06 5.54 24.02
CA ASP A 32 -4.39 5.83 23.48
C ASP A 32 -5.38 4.69 23.77
N GLU A 33 -6.66 5.02 23.93
CA GLU A 33 -7.73 4.05 24.19
C GLU A 33 -7.84 2.99 23.09
N ASN A 34 -7.48 3.32 21.85
CA ASN A 34 -7.54 2.42 20.72
C ASN A 34 -6.34 1.45 20.63
N PHE A 35 -5.31 1.59 21.48
CA PHE A 35 -4.11 0.74 21.38
C PHE A 35 -4.42 -0.76 21.53
N GLY A 36 -5.37 -1.12 22.41
CA GLY A 36 -5.82 -2.50 22.56
C GLY A 36 -6.36 -3.11 21.24
N ASN A 37 -7.08 -2.32 20.45
CA ASN A 37 -7.56 -2.75 19.12
C ASN A 37 -6.41 -2.95 18.14
N ILE A 38 -5.38 -2.09 18.16
CA ILE A 38 -4.18 -2.25 17.33
C ILE A 38 -3.48 -3.59 17.66
N LEU A 39 -3.38 -3.96 18.93
CA LEU A 39 -2.79 -5.24 19.32
C LEU A 39 -3.64 -6.43 18.87
N MET A 40 -4.97 -6.31 18.90
CA MET A 40 -5.87 -7.31 18.33
C MET A 40 -5.69 -7.43 16.81
N ASP A 41 -5.53 -6.31 16.10
CA ASP A 41 -5.21 -6.29 14.68
C ASP A 41 -3.88 -7.02 14.40
N VAL A 42 -2.85 -6.81 15.23
CA VAL A 42 -1.58 -7.56 15.16
C VAL A 42 -1.82 -9.05 15.36
N ALA A 43 -2.69 -9.45 16.30
CA ALA A 43 -3.03 -10.86 16.51
C ALA A 43 -3.75 -11.46 15.28
N VAL A 44 -4.61 -10.70 14.61
CA VAL A 44 -5.22 -11.11 13.34
C VAL A 44 -4.14 -11.31 12.26
N LEU A 45 -3.24 -10.35 12.06
CA LEU A 45 -2.13 -10.48 11.10
C LEU A 45 -1.31 -11.74 11.38
N TRP A 46 -0.99 -11.98 12.65
CA TRP A 46 -0.24 -13.15 13.08
C TRP A 46 -0.98 -14.47 12.80
N SER A 47 -2.30 -14.52 13.07
CA SER A 47 -3.14 -15.68 12.78
C SER A 47 -3.19 -16.03 11.29
N LEU A 48 -3.01 -15.04 10.43
CA LEU A 48 -2.91 -15.17 8.97
C LEU A 48 -1.49 -15.56 8.50
N ARG A 49 -0.58 -15.87 9.44
CA ARG A 49 0.84 -16.17 9.18
C ARG A 49 1.60 -15.00 8.56
N ILE A 50 1.25 -13.78 8.90
CA ILE A 50 2.04 -12.59 8.59
C ILE A 50 2.98 -12.35 9.77
N ARG A 51 4.28 -12.29 9.52
CA ARG A 51 5.28 -12.04 10.55
C ARG A 51 5.29 -10.56 10.90
N VAL A 52 5.19 -10.22 12.17
CA VAL A 52 5.13 -8.83 12.63
C VAL A 52 6.32 -8.53 13.53
N VAL A 53 6.98 -7.39 13.30
CA VAL A 53 7.96 -6.78 14.19
C VAL A 53 7.38 -5.44 14.64
N LEU A 54 7.30 -5.21 15.94
CA LEU A 54 6.83 -3.96 16.51
C LEU A 54 8.01 -3.07 16.90
N VAL A 55 7.95 -1.81 16.49
CA VAL A 55 8.85 -0.75 16.94
C VAL A 55 8.03 0.31 17.62
N HIS A 56 8.46 0.83 18.77
CA HIS A 56 7.74 1.93 19.39
C HIS A 56 8.62 3.16 19.58
N GLY A 57 8.01 4.34 19.49
CA GLY A 57 8.58 5.59 19.97
C GLY A 57 8.34 5.74 21.47
N ALA A 58 8.99 6.72 22.09
CA ALA A 58 8.80 7.04 23.52
C ALA A 58 8.79 8.54 23.81
N SER A 59 8.67 9.39 22.80
CA SER A 59 8.79 10.85 22.95
C SER A 59 7.75 11.45 23.90
N ALA A 60 6.51 10.96 23.85
CA ALA A 60 5.42 11.39 24.72
C ALA A 60 5.72 11.01 26.19
N GLN A 61 6.18 9.79 26.45
CA GLN A 61 6.51 9.30 27.78
C GLN A 61 7.77 9.95 28.35
N ILE A 62 8.77 10.23 27.51
CA ILE A 62 9.96 11.00 27.92
C ILE A 62 9.54 12.39 28.38
N ARG A 63 8.66 13.06 27.63
CA ARG A 63 8.14 14.37 27.98
C ARG A 63 7.40 14.33 29.32
N ALA A 64 6.45 13.42 29.48
CA ALA A 64 5.66 13.27 30.69
C ALA A 64 6.55 12.97 31.92
N LEU A 65 7.52 12.07 31.77
CA LEU A 65 8.46 11.73 32.84
C LEU A 65 9.40 12.91 33.21
N ALA A 66 9.79 13.70 32.22
CA ALA A 66 10.59 14.91 32.45
C ALA A 66 9.79 15.99 33.21
N GLU A 67 8.55 16.21 32.79
CA GLU A 67 7.63 17.15 33.46
C GLU A 67 7.41 16.74 34.94
N GLU A 68 7.14 15.46 35.21
CA GLU A 68 6.98 14.91 36.55
C GLU A 68 8.21 15.17 37.42
N ARG A 69 9.40 15.15 36.83
CA ARG A 69 10.69 15.32 37.53
C ARG A 69 11.22 16.77 37.53
N GLY A 70 10.52 17.69 36.88
CA GLY A 70 10.98 19.06 36.70
C GLY A 70 12.24 19.18 35.83
N LEU A 71 12.45 18.26 34.90
CA LEU A 71 13.58 18.22 33.97
C LEU A 71 13.17 18.70 32.58
N THR A 72 14.15 19.21 31.82
CA THR A 72 13.95 19.57 30.41
C THR A 72 14.82 18.66 29.55
N PRO A 73 14.24 17.75 28.76
CA PRO A 73 15.01 16.92 27.86
C PRO A 73 15.74 17.75 26.79
N SER A 74 16.99 17.40 26.50
CA SER A 74 17.78 18.06 25.48
C SER A 74 17.26 17.78 24.06
N ASP A 75 16.57 16.66 23.89
CA ASP A 75 15.91 16.25 22.65
C ASP A 75 14.73 15.31 22.97
N LEU A 76 13.70 15.28 22.12
CA LEU A 76 12.51 14.46 22.34
C LEU A 76 12.36 13.27 21.37
N ASP A 77 12.88 13.36 20.16
CA ASP A 77 12.64 12.37 19.11
C ASP A 77 13.87 11.49 18.77
N GLY A 78 15.04 11.76 19.37
CA GLY A 78 16.27 11.03 19.15
C GLY A 78 17.01 11.44 17.87
N SER A 79 16.72 12.62 17.34
CA SER A 79 17.43 13.18 16.17
C SER A 79 18.41 14.30 16.55
N GLY A 80 18.20 14.95 17.67
CA GLY A 80 19.05 16.03 18.20
C GLY A 80 20.14 15.52 19.16
N VAL A 81 20.59 16.39 20.06
CA VAL A 81 21.58 16.05 21.08
C VAL A 81 20.91 15.32 22.25
N THR A 82 21.41 14.16 22.62
CA THR A 82 20.95 13.43 23.81
C THR A 82 22.01 13.54 24.91
N ASP A 83 21.74 14.33 25.96
CA ASP A 83 22.59 14.39 27.14
C ASP A 83 22.36 13.18 28.08
N ALA A 84 23.17 13.07 29.12
CA ALA A 84 23.10 11.94 30.04
C ALA A 84 21.76 11.86 30.83
N GLU A 85 21.14 12.99 31.16
CA GLU A 85 19.85 13.01 31.85
C GLU A 85 18.72 12.62 30.91
N THR A 86 18.73 13.11 29.68
CA THR A 86 17.78 12.72 28.64
C THR A 86 17.91 11.24 28.29
N LEU A 87 19.15 10.68 28.23
CA LEU A 87 19.34 9.24 28.04
C LEU A 87 18.71 8.42 29.16
N LYS A 88 18.89 8.82 30.43
CA LYS A 88 18.24 8.15 31.55
C LYS A 88 16.71 8.16 31.44
N LEU A 89 16.14 9.30 31.13
CA LEU A 89 14.69 9.41 30.88
C LEU A 89 14.25 8.49 29.73
N ALA A 90 15.00 8.47 28.64
CA ALA A 90 14.70 7.62 27.48
C ALA A 90 14.76 6.12 27.83
N LEU A 91 15.77 5.69 28.59
CA LEU A 91 15.87 4.30 29.06
C LEU A 91 14.68 3.89 29.93
N MET A 92 14.29 4.76 30.89
CA MET A 92 13.15 4.48 31.77
C MET A 92 11.83 4.44 31.02
N ALA A 93 11.57 5.45 30.21
CA ALA A 93 10.32 5.56 29.44
C ALA A 93 10.20 4.43 28.41
N SER A 94 11.28 4.13 27.68
CA SER A 94 11.28 3.09 26.67
C SER A 94 11.08 1.69 27.26
N ASN A 95 11.80 1.34 28.33
CA ASN A 95 11.67 0.03 28.97
C ASN A 95 10.26 -0.20 29.54
N ARG A 96 9.68 0.82 30.19
CA ARG A 96 8.30 0.76 30.67
C ARG A 96 7.32 0.52 29.52
N LEU A 97 7.45 1.29 28.44
CA LEU A 97 6.56 1.18 27.29
C LEU A 97 6.70 -0.17 26.57
N THR A 98 7.93 -0.67 26.43
CA THR A 98 8.18 -2.02 25.90
C THR A 98 7.44 -3.07 26.73
N HIS A 99 7.46 -2.95 28.05
CA HIS A 99 6.77 -3.88 28.93
C HIS A 99 5.24 -3.81 28.77
N GLU A 100 4.66 -2.63 28.73
CA GLU A 100 3.23 -2.40 28.49
C GLU A 100 2.76 -3.04 27.15
N ILE A 101 3.57 -2.91 26.10
CA ILE A 101 3.29 -3.55 24.80
C ILE A 101 3.34 -5.08 24.91
N ILE A 102 4.33 -5.65 25.59
CA ILE A 102 4.48 -7.09 25.79
C ILE A 102 3.29 -7.64 26.61
N GLU A 103 2.85 -6.93 27.64
CA GLU A 103 1.66 -7.30 28.41
C GLU A 103 0.41 -7.33 27.53
N GLY A 104 0.19 -6.31 26.72
CA GLY A 104 -0.96 -6.25 25.80
C GLY A 104 -0.94 -7.34 24.74
N LEU A 105 0.24 -7.67 24.17
CA LEU A 105 0.38 -8.80 23.26
C LEU A 105 0.10 -10.13 23.95
N SER A 106 0.59 -10.30 25.20
CA SER A 106 0.35 -11.51 25.99
C SER A 106 -1.14 -11.69 26.30
N ALA A 107 -1.86 -10.60 26.56
CA ALA A 107 -3.32 -10.63 26.75
C ALA A 107 -4.08 -11.10 25.49
N SER A 108 -3.44 -11.01 24.32
CA SER A 108 -3.96 -11.48 23.03
C SER A 108 -3.37 -12.85 22.63
N ASP A 109 -2.85 -13.64 23.57
CA ASP A 109 -2.22 -14.94 23.35
C ASP A 109 -0.99 -14.93 22.40
N LEU A 110 -0.37 -13.77 22.23
CA LEU A 110 0.85 -13.63 21.43
C LEU A 110 2.09 -13.70 22.32
N ARG A 111 3.05 -14.52 21.92
CA ARG A 111 4.38 -14.47 22.52
C ARG A 111 5.15 -13.27 21.99
N ALA A 112 5.72 -12.48 22.86
CA ALA A 112 6.50 -11.32 22.51
C ALA A 112 7.81 -11.28 23.29
N ALA A 113 8.85 -10.65 22.73
CA ALA A 113 10.12 -10.47 23.38
C ALA A 113 10.79 -9.15 22.98
N SER A 114 11.36 -8.46 23.97
CA SER A 114 12.34 -7.40 23.71
C SER A 114 13.73 -8.01 23.46
N THR A 115 14.55 -7.33 22.65
CA THR A 115 15.86 -7.84 22.26
C THR A 115 16.86 -6.71 22.05
N ASN A 116 18.15 -7.05 22.15
CA ASN A 116 19.29 -6.18 21.84
C ASN A 116 19.75 -6.31 20.36
N ALA A 117 18.86 -6.64 19.46
CA ALA A 117 19.18 -6.83 18.04
C ALA A 117 19.60 -5.55 17.29
N VAL A 118 19.42 -4.36 17.88
CA VAL A 118 19.81 -3.08 17.28
C VAL A 118 21.20 -2.69 17.75
N PHE A 119 22.21 -2.92 16.90
CA PHE A 119 23.55 -2.43 17.13
C PHE A 119 23.67 -0.97 16.66
N ALA A 120 24.25 -0.15 17.50
CA ALA A 120 24.36 1.29 17.29
C ALA A 120 25.81 1.77 17.44
N HIS A 121 26.10 2.88 16.83
CA HIS A 121 27.29 3.68 17.12
C HIS A 121 26.90 5.13 17.39
N PRO A 122 27.73 5.91 18.13
CA PRO A 122 27.45 7.30 18.39
C PRO A 122 27.31 8.10 17.10
N MET A 123 26.40 9.07 17.08
CA MET A 123 26.24 9.98 15.95
C MET A 123 27.48 10.86 15.75
N GLY A 124 28.22 11.12 16.81
CA GLY A 124 29.44 11.93 16.81
C GLY A 124 29.17 13.40 16.63
N ILE A 125 30.15 14.11 16.07
CA ILE A 125 30.09 15.55 15.86
C ILE A 125 29.52 15.85 14.46
N LEU A 126 28.37 16.51 14.40
CA LEU A 126 27.74 16.97 13.18
C LEU A 126 27.62 18.50 13.20
N HIS A 127 28.07 19.14 12.13
CA HIS A 127 28.07 20.61 12.01
C HIS A 127 28.66 21.34 13.24
N GLY A 128 29.71 20.75 13.86
CA GLY A 128 30.38 21.29 15.02
C GLY A 128 29.68 21.05 16.36
N VAL A 129 28.57 20.30 16.39
CA VAL A 129 27.81 19.92 17.59
C VAL A 129 28.04 18.45 17.91
N ASP A 130 28.50 18.16 19.13
CA ASP A 130 28.60 16.78 19.61
C ASP A 130 27.22 16.28 20.05
N HIS A 131 26.77 15.17 19.45
CA HIS A 131 25.48 14.59 19.71
C HIS A 131 25.44 13.67 20.94
N LEU A 132 26.57 13.52 21.64
CA LEU A 132 26.73 12.77 22.91
C LEU A 132 26.16 11.34 22.80
N PHE A 133 25.04 11.05 23.46
CA PHE A 133 24.41 9.74 23.52
C PHE A 133 23.36 9.49 22.43
N THR A 134 23.26 10.35 21.43
CA THR A 134 22.48 10.07 20.24
C THR A 134 23.25 9.12 19.34
N GLY A 135 22.57 8.02 18.96
CA GLY A 135 23.16 6.97 18.11
C GLY A 135 22.54 6.88 16.73
N ARG A 136 23.24 6.16 15.87
CA ARG A 136 22.72 5.66 14.58
C ARG A 136 22.74 4.14 14.61
N VAL A 137 21.79 3.53 13.92
CA VAL A 137 21.82 2.09 13.70
C VAL A 137 23.05 1.74 12.83
N GLU A 138 23.93 0.88 13.36
CA GLU A 138 25.05 0.30 12.62
C GLU A 138 24.62 -0.92 11.82
N ARG A 139 23.90 -1.83 12.49
CA ARG A 139 23.37 -3.05 11.92
C ARG A 139 22.25 -3.64 12.78
N ILE A 140 21.45 -4.47 12.15
CA ILE A 140 20.45 -5.30 12.83
C ILE A 140 20.99 -6.75 12.91
N ASP A 141 20.78 -7.40 14.04
CA ASP A 141 21.00 -8.84 14.18
C ASP A 141 19.86 -9.62 13.51
N VAL A 142 20.04 -9.87 12.22
CA VAL A 142 19.02 -10.53 11.38
C VAL A 142 18.80 -11.97 11.83
N GLU A 143 19.85 -12.67 12.23
CA GLU A 143 19.78 -14.08 12.67
C GLU A 143 18.91 -14.20 13.93
N LEU A 144 19.13 -13.34 14.93
CA LEU A 144 18.31 -13.31 16.13
C LEU A 144 16.84 -12.96 15.79
N MET A 145 16.62 -11.97 14.95
CA MET A 145 15.27 -11.54 14.57
C MET A 145 14.50 -12.64 13.82
N GLU A 146 15.14 -13.27 12.83
CA GLU A 146 14.53 -14.38 12.07
C GLU A 146 14.27 -15.61 12.97
N SER A 147 15.17 -15.89 13.94
CA SER A 147 14.97 -16.96 14.91
C SER A 147 13.73 -16.74 15.78
N LEU A 148 13.53 -15.52 16.29
CA LEU A 148 12.34 -15.16 17.07
C LEU A 148 11.06 -15.31 16.23
N LEU A 149 11.06 -14.75 15.03
CA LEU A 149 9.93 -14.83 14.11
C LEU A 149 9.58 -16.28 13.73
N ALA A 150 10.59 -17.13 13.50
CA ALA A 150 10.39 -18.54 13.18
C ALA A 150 9.79 -19.33 14.34
N GLN A 151 10.10 -18.94 15.59
CA GLN A 151 9.54 -19.55 16.81
C GLN A 151 8.15 -19.02 17.18
N GLY A 152 7.59 -18.13 16.38
CA GLY A 152 6.29 -17.55 16.68
C GLY A 152 6.35 -16.50 17.80
N VAL A 153 7.42 -15.74 17.90
CA VAL A 153 7.60 -14.64 18.86
C VAL A 153 7.55 -13.31 18.10
N VAL A 154 6.78 -12.35 18.58
CA VAL A 154 6.73 -10.96 18.07
C VAL A 154 7.87 -10.18 18.71
N PRO A 155 8.89 -9.75 17.95
CA PRO A 155 9.93 -8.87 18.50
C PRO A 155 9.36 -7.48 18.76
N VAL A 156 9.66 -6.91 19.93
CA VAL A 156 9.28 -5.54 20.33
C VAL A 156 10.56 -4.75 20.61
N LEU A 157 10.78 -3.66 19.86
CA LEU A 157 11.99 -2.86 19.95
C LEU A 157 11.64 -1.39 20.23
N GLY A 158 12.41 -0.78 21.12
CA GLY A 158 12.29 0.65 21.45
C GLY A 158 13.31 1.52 20.70
N PRO A 159 13.31 2.84 20.95
CA PRO A 159 14.23 3.82 20.34
C PRO A 159 15.62 3.79 20.99
N LEU A 160 16.20 2.60 21.16
CA LEU A 160 17.46 2.36 21.80
C LEU A 160 18.32 1.40 20.99
N GLY A 161 19.63 1.58 21.03
CA GLY A 161 20.60 0.65 20.48
C GLY A 161 21.82 0.53 21.37
N PHE A 162 22.66 -0.45 21.11
CA PHE A 162 23.83 -0.79 21.92
C PHE A 162 25.08 -0.88 21.05
N ASP A 163 26.21 -0.38 21.54
CA ASP A 163 27.48 -0.65 20.91
C ASP A 163 28.09 -1.98 21.36
N ARG A 164 29.27 -2.30 20.85
CA ARG A 164 29.98 -3.56 21.18
C ARG A 164 30.49 -3.59 22.62
N ASP A 165 30.62 -2.43 23.24
CA ASP A 165 31.09 -2.28 24.62
C ASP A 165 29.92 -2.25 25.62
N GLY A 166 28.69 -2.35 25.12
CA GLY A 166 27.47 -2.39 25.94
C GLY A 166 26.92 -1.01 26.31
N HIS A 167 27.45 0.08 25.72
CA HIS A 167 26.87 1.40 25.94
C HIS A 167 25.55 1.56 25.20
N SER A 168 24.60 2.20 25.86
CA SER A 168 23.29 2.49 25.28
C SER A 168 23.29 3.83 24.58
N TYR A 169 22.67 3.87 23.41
CA TYR A 169 22.43 5.09 22.63
C TYR A 169 20.94 5.24 22.37
N ARG A 170 20.49 6.48 22.41
CA ARG A 170 19.16 6.83 21.98
C ARG A 170 19.15 6.98 20.47
N ILE A 171 18.15 6.38 19.81
CA ILE A 171 17.98 6.41 18.36
C ILE A 171 16.57 6.89 18.04
N ASN A 172 16.40 7.59 16.94
CA ASN A 172 15.08 7.90 16.42
C ASN A 172 14.33 6.60 16.03
N SER A 173 13.11 6.40 16.54
CA SER A 173 12.32 5.18 16.31
C SER A 173 11.98 4.94 14.85
N ASP A 174 11.78 6.00 14.06
CA ASP A 174 11.51 5.88 12.62
C ASP A 174 12.74 5.32 11.89
N SER A 175 13.95 5.70 12.34
CA SER A 175 15.22 5.14 11.84
C SER A 175 15.39 3.66 12.21
N VAL A 176 15.02 3.26 13.43
CA VAL A 176 15.04 1.84 13.85
C VAL A 176 14.10 1.03 12.98
N ALA A 177 12.88 1.52 12.76
CA ALA A 177 11.88 0.86 11.93
C ALA A 177 12.33 0.73 10.46
N LEU A 178 12.94 1.78 9.90
CA LEU A 178 13.54 1.76 8.57
C LEU A 178 14.62 0.69 8.44
N GLU A 179 15.58 0.66 9.36
CA GLU A 179 16.71 -0.29 9.28
C GLU A 179 16.25 -1.74 9.51
N LEU A 180 15.27 -1.97 10.37
CA LEU A 180 14.62 -3.27 10.52
C LEU A 180 13.90 -3.70 9.24
N ALA A 181 13.13 -2.79 8.62
CA ALA A 181 12.41 -3.08 7.39
C ALA A 181 13.36 -3.45 6.24
N LYS A 182 14.51 -2.76 6.14
CA LYS A 182 15.57 -3.07 5.17
C LYS A 182 16.19 -4.44 5.45
N ALA A 183 16.67 -4.65 6.69
CA ALA A 183 17.40 -5.85 7.08
C ALA A 183 16.55 -7.13 6.94
N LEU A 184 15.28 -7.07 7.32
CA LEU A 184 14.33 -8.19 7.25
C LEU A 184 13.60 -8.29 5.90
N ARG A 185 13.92 -7.43 4.93
CA ARG A 185 13.24 -7.36 3.62
C ARG A 185 11.73 -7.30 3.76
N ALA A 186 11.26 -6.45 4.66
CA ALA A 186 9.85 -6.29 4.94
C ALA A 186 9.08 -5.87 3.67
N VAL A 187 7.91 -6.44 3.47
CA VAL A 187 7.04 -6.07 2.34
C VAL A 187 6.16 -4.88 2.66
N LYS A 188 6.01 -4.55 3.94
CA LYS A 188 5.35 -3.34 4.41
C LYS A 188 6.08 -2.76 5.63
N LEU A 189 6.21 -1.43 5.64
CA LEU A 189 6.54 -0.63 6.80
C LEU A 189 5.34 0.26 7.11
N ILE A 190 4.80 0.20 8.34
CA ILE A 190 3.59 0.89 8.71
C ILE A 190 3.90 1.79 9.92
N TYR A 191 3.78 3.10 9.73
CA TYR A 191 3.87 4.10 10.80
C TYR A 191 2.46 4.37 11.33
N ILE A 192 2.23 4.02 12.59
CA ILE A 192 0.98 4.30 13.33
C ILE A 192 1.24 5.51 14.21
N THR A 193 0.55 6.60 13.96
CA THR A 193 0.81 7.92 14.50
C THR A 193 -0.48 8.61 14.94
N THR A 194 -0.41 9.82 15.46
CA THR A 194 -1.57 10.64 15.84
C THR A 194 -2.08 11.53 14.71
N ILE A 195 -1.59 11.35 13.48
CA ILE A 195 -2.01 12.12 12.31
C ILE A 195 -2.62 11.20 11.25
N GLU A 196 -3.59 11.73 10.49
CA GLU A 196 -4.34 10.98 9.48
C GLU A 196 -3.48 10.44 8.32
N GLY A 197 -2.29 11.01 8.11
CA GLY A 197 -1.39 10.68 7.00
C GLY A 197 -0.62 11.91 6.51
N ILE A 198 -0.04 11.83 5.33
CA ILE A 198 0.73 12.92 4.71
C ILE A 198 -0.21 13.88 4.01
N ARG A 199 -0.09 15.17 4.32
CA ARG A 199 -0.83 16.25 3.64
C ARG A 199 0.13 17.08 2.78
N LEU A 200 -0.28 17.35 1.55
CA LEU A 200 0.34 18.36 0.69
C LEU A 200 -0.68 19.48 0.44
N ASP A 201 -0.25 20.71 0.62
CA ASP A 201 -1.12 21.90 0.45
C ASP A 201 -2.46 21.79 1.21
N GLY A 202 -2.41 21.16 2.39
CA GLY A 202 -3.58 20.95 3.25
C GLY A 202 -4.47 19.74 2.86
N GLN A 203 -4.25 19.10 1.72
CA GLN A 203 -5.02 17.93 1.29
C GLN A 203 -4.34 16.62 1.70
N LEU A 204 -5.11 15.71 2.30
CA LEU A 204 -4.64 14.38 2.65
C LEU A 204 -4.40 13.56 1.37
N LEU A 205 -3.19 13.05 1.23
CA LEU A 205 -2.85 12.15 0.14
C LEU A 205 -3.16 10.71 0.52
N ARG A 206 -3.97 10.04 -0.27
CA ARG A 206 -4.23 8.60 -0.08
C ARG A 206 -3.07 7.74 -0.57
N GLN A 207 -2.39 8.19 -1.61
CA GLN A 207 -1.19 7.53 -2.14
C GLN A 207 -0.26 8.53 -2.80
N ILE A 208 1.04 8.23 -2.77
CA ILE A 208 2.07 9.03 -3.43
C ILE A 208 3.27 8.16 -3.81
N VAL A 209 3.85 8.43 -4.98
CA VAL A 209 5.12 7.81 -5.40
C VAL A 209 6.28 8.41 -4.59
N ALA A 210 7.21 7.58 -4.13
CA ALA A 210 8.33 8.02 -3.29
C ALA A 210 9.14 9.17 -3.90
N GLY A 211 9.33 9.19 -5.23
CA GLY A 211 10.02 10.27 -5.92
C GLY A 211 9.28 11.61 -5.85
N GLU A 212 7.95 11.60 -5.99
CA GLU A 212 7.12 12.80 -5.86
C GLU A 212 7.11 13.32 -4.41
N LEU A 213 7.06 12.40 -3.43
CA LEU A 213 7.15 12.74 -2.02
C LEU A 213 8.52 13.37 -1.69
N SER A 214 9.62 12.82 -2.22
CA SER A 214 10.97 13.42 -2.06
C SER A 214 11.00 14.86 -2.56
N ALA A 215 10.50 15.10 -3.76
CA ALA A 215 10.43 16.45 -4.32
C ALA A 215 9.52 17.39 -3.50
N ALA A 216 8.44 16.88 -2.92
CA ALA A 216 7.56 17.67 -2.04
C ALA A 216 8.25 18.04 -0.71
N ILE A 217 9.03 17.12 -0.13
CA ILE A 217 9.84 17.38 1.09
C ILE A 217 10.89 18.48 0.80
N GLU A 218 11.60 18.39 -0.33
CA GLU A 218 12.61 19.38 -0.73
C GLU A 218 12.01 20.78 -0.90
N ARG A 219 10.79 20.88 -1.40
CA ARG A 219 10.05 22.15 -1.53
C ARG A 219 9.46 22.67 -0.22
N GLY A 220 9.58 21.92 0.87
CA GLY A 220 8.98 22.29 2.16
C GLY A 220 7.44 22.18 2.19
N ALA A 221 6.84 21.43 1.27
CA ALA A 221 5.38 21.26 1.17
C ALA A 221 4.79 20.25 2.17
N VAL A 222 5.64 19.50 2.88
CA VAL A 222 5.26 18.52 3.90
C VAL A 222 5.33 19.16 5.27
N SER A 223 4.30 19.01 6.11
CA SER A 223 4.26 19.61 7.44
C SER A 223 5.35 19.06 8.37
N ALA A 224 5.81 19.87 9.33
CA ALA A 224 6.87 19.51 10.28
C ALA A 224 6.54 18.25 11.10
N GLU A 225 5.26 18.03 11.42
CA GLU A 225 4.79 16.90 12.23
C GLU A 225 5.04 15.53 11.55
N VAL A 226 5.01 15.47 10.21
CA VAL A 226 5.11 14.22 9.46
C VAL A 226 6.39 14.12 8.62
N VAL A 227 7.17 15.19 8.53
CA VAL A 227 8.36 15.22 7.65
C VAL A 227 9.39 14.14 7.97
N SER A 228 9.57 13.80 9.27
CA SER A 228 10.45 12.69 9.68
C SER A 228 9.97 11.38 9.04
N LYS A 229 8.71 11.00 9.25
CA LYS A 229 8.12 9.78 8.69
C LYS A 229 8.12 9.78 7.18
N ALA A 230 7.84 10.93 6.56
CA ALA A 230 7.88 11.07 5.10
C ALA A 230 9.29 10.81 4.54
N ARG A 231 10.35 11.36 5.17
CA ARG A 231 11.75 11.10 4.79
C ARG A 231 12.12 9.62 4.94
N HIS A 232 11.74 9.01 6.08
CA HIS A 232 11.99 7.59 6.31
C HIS A 232 11.20 6.70 5.34
N ALA A 233 9.97 7.09 4.97
CA ALA A 233 9.20 6.39 3.95
C ALA A 233 9.88 6.42 2.57
N VAL A 234 10.37 7.59 2.14
CA VAL A 234 11.15 7.72 0.89
C VAL A 234 12.40 6.85 0.95
N ALA A 235 13.15 6.91 2.06
CA ALA A 235 14.36 6.11 2.25
C ALA A 235 14.08 4.61 2.27
N ALA A 236 13.00 4.16 2.91
CA ALA A 236 12.58 2.76 2.93
C ALA A 236 12.22 2.26 1.53
N CYS A 237 11.47 3.05 0.77
CA CYS A 237 11.15 2.76 -0.61
C CYS A 237 12.42 2.66 -1.47
N GLY A 238 13.34 3.62 -1.35
CA GLY A 238 14.63 3.61 -2.05
C GLY A 238 15.51 2.41 -1.68
N ALA A 239 15.35 1.85 -0.47
CA ALA A 239 16.06 0.67 0.00
C ALA A 239 15.37 -0.66 -0.36
N GLY A 240 14.27 -0.63 -1.12
CA GLY A 240 13.60 -1.83 -1.61
C GLY A 240 12.38 -2.29 -0.79
N VAL A 241 11.93 -1.53 0.22
CA VAL A 241 10.63 -1.76 0.87
C VAL A 241 9.53 -1.31 -0.09
N PRO A 242 8.66 -2.21 -0.60
CA PRO A 242 7.75 -1.86 -1.69
C PRO A 242 6.72 -0.81 -1.28
N ARG A 243 6.32 -0.79 0.00
CA ARG A 243 5.21 -0.01 0.52
C ARG A 243 5.44 0.47 1.93
N VAL A 244 5.19 1.75 2.12
CA VAL A 244 5.22 2.39 3.44
C VAL A 244 3.89 3.09 3.68
N HIS A 245 3.28 2.83 4.81
CA HIS A 245 2.00 3.40 5.20
C HIS A 245 2.19 4.37 6.37
N VAL A 246 1.44 5.46 6.37
CA VAL A 246 1.35 6.39 7.50
C VAL A 246 -0.13 6.54 7.85
N ILE A 247 -0.52 6.09 9.03
CA ILE A 247 -1.93 6.00 9.44
C ILE A 247 -2.17 6.60 10.83
N ASP A 248 -3.40 7.02 11.07
CA ASP A 248 -3.87 7.43 12.40
C ASP A 248 -4.22 6.19 13.24
N GLY A 249 -3.50 5.99 14.33
CA GLY A 249 -3.71 4.87 15.26
C GLY A 249 -4.96 4.99 16.12
N ARG A 250 -5.67 6.12 16.08
CA ARG A 250 -6.91 6.34 16.84
C ARG A 250 -8.16 5.86 16.11
N VAL A 251 -8.00 5.43 14.86
CA VAL A 251 -9.11 4.88 14.05
C VAL A 251 -9.29 3.41 14.38
N GLU A 252 -10.49 3.03 14.82
CA GLU A 252 -10.84 1.64 15.07
C GLU A 252 -10.68 0.77 13.80
N GLU A 253 -10.17 -0.47 13.98
CA GLU A 253 -9.86 -1.39 12.86
C GLU A 253 -8.94 -0.78 11.79
N GLY A 254 -8.26 0.34 12.10
CA GLY A 254 -7.51 1.14 11.13
C GLY A 254 -6.35 0.38 10.50
N LEU A 255 -5.62 -0.43 11.26
CA LEU A 255 -4.51 -1.21 10.76
C LEU A 255 -4.97 -2.27 9.74
N LEU A 256 -6.03 -3.01 10.04
CA LEU A 256 -6.58 -4.01 9.11
C LEU A 256 -7.20 -3.35 7.87
N ALA A 257 -7.91 -2.24 8.06
CA ALA A 257 -8.46 -1.46 6.95
C ALA A 257 -7.36 -0.99 6.01
N GLU A 258 -6.23 -0.47 6.51
CA GLU A 258 -5.10 -0.05 5.68
C GLU A 258 -4.42 -1.21 4.97
N VAL A 259 -4.26 -2.35 5.64
CA VAL A 259 -3.53 -3.50 5.09
C VAL A 259 -4.35 -4.26 4.05
N PHE A 260 -5.66 -4.40 4.26
CA PHE A 260 -6.54 -5.28 3.50
C PHE A 260 -7.63 -4.56 2.68
N SER A 261 -7.57 -3.24 2.57
CA SER A 261 -8.44 -2.50 1.67
C SER A 261 -7.65 -1.78 0.58
N ASN A 262 -8.35 -1.41 -0.49
CA ASN A 262 -7.75 -0.67 -1.60
C ASN A 262 -7.83 0.85 -1.39
N GLU A 263 -8.67 1.32 -0.50
CA GLU A 263 -8.87 2.76 -0.27
C GLU A 263 -8.01 3.28 0.88
N GLY A 264 -7.50 2.40 1.76
CA GLY A 264 -6.70 2.78 2.92
C GLY A 264 -7.32 3.90 3.76
N ILE A 265 -6.89 4.04 5.01
CA ILE A 265 -7.32 5.15 5.88
C ILE A 265 -6.29 6.28 5.93
N GLY A 266 -5.05 5.99 5.60
CA GLY A 266 -3.91 6.89 5.69
C GLY A 266 -3.30 7.27 4.35
N THR A 267 -1.98 7.35 4.32
CA THR A 267 -1.19 7.59 3.11
C THR A 267 -0.30 6.39 2.81
N LEU A 268 -0.43 5.85 1.61
CA LEU A 268 0.48 4.86 1.05
C LEU A 268 1.60 5.54 0.25
N VAL A 269 2.85 5.32 0.64
CA VAL A 269 4.04 5.68 -0.14
C VAL A 269 4.58 4.43 -0.83
N HIS A 270 4.84 4.49 -2.14
CA HIS A 270 5.26 3.32 -2.93
C HIS A 270 6.31 3.66 -3.99
N VAL A 271 7.03 2.65 -4.48
CA VAL A 271 8.15 2.82 -5.43
C VAL A 271 7.66 2.90 -6.87
N ASN A 272 6.68 2.06 -7.23
CA ASN A 272 6.16 1.94 -8.59
C ASN A 272 4.70 2.37 -8.63
N GLU A 273 4.18 2.64 -9.82
CA GLU A 273 2.75 2.85 -9.99
C GLU A 273 1.97 1.71 -9.34
N TYR A 274 1.22 2.04 -8.30
CA TYR A 274 0.36 1.12 -7.55
C TYR A 274 -0.74 0.55 -8.46
N GLU A 275 -1.17 1.38 -9.38
CA GLU A 275 -2.12 1.07 -10.43
C GLU A 275 -1.37 0.93 -11.77
N GLN A 276 -1.48 -0.20 -12.41
CA GLN A 276 -0.84 -0.43 -13.71
C GLN A 276 -1.83 -1.03 -14.70
N ILE A 277 -1.90 -0.43 -15.91
CA ILE A 277 -2.54 -1.07 -17.06
C ILE A 277 -1.44 -1.78 -17.86
N ARG A 278 -1.57 -3.08 -18.00
CA ARG A 278 -0.63 -3.90 -18.77
C ARG A 278 -1.34 -4.91 -19.65
N ARG A 279 -0.64 -5.40 -20.66
CA ARG A 279 -1.10 -6.54 -21.45
C ARG A 279 -1.29 -7.77 -20.57
N ALA A 280 -2.37 -8.50 -20.79
CA ALA A 280 -2.67 -9.72 -20.05
C ALA A 280 -1.67 -10.84 -20.43
N ARG A 281 -1.43 -11.73 -19.47
CA ARG A 281 -0.60 -12.92 -19.62
C ARG A 281 -1.49 -14.16 -19.46
N ARG A 282 -1.07 -15.32 -19.95
CA ARG A 282 -1.85 -16.57 -19.80
C ARG A 282 -2.30 -16.85 -18.38
N ARG A 283 -1.48 -16.53 -17.39
CA ARG A 283 -1.84 -16.68 -15.96
C ARG A 283 -3.01 -15.80 -15.50
N ASP A 284 -3.29 -14.71 -16.22
CA ASP A 284 -4.38 -13.77 -15.88
C ASP A 284 -5.74 -14.26 -16.40
N ALA A 285 -5.78 -15.29 -17.29
CA ALA A 285 -7.01 -15.76 -17.90
C ALA A 285 -8.08 -16.19 -16.88
N LEU A 286 -7.68 -16.82 -15.78
CA LEU A 286 -8.58 -17.19 -14.70
C LEU A 286 -9.17 -15.96 -13.99
N SER A 287 -8.33 -14.96 -13.75
CA SER A 287 -8.77 -13.68 -13.12
C SER A 287 -9.70 -12.91 -14.06
N ILE A 288 -9.42 -12.88 -15.36
CA ILE A 288 -10.27 -12.25 -16.37
C ILE A 288 -11.64 -12.98 -16.44
N GLU A 289 -11.65 -14.31 -16.47
CA GLU A 289 -12.90 -15.07 -16.43
C GLU A 289 -13.73 -14.77 -15.18
N ALA A 290 -13.07 -14.67 -14.01
CA ALA A 290 -13.73 -14.30 -12.75
C ALA A 290 -14.26 -12.87 -12.77
N LEU A 291 -13.54 -11.91 -13.37
CA LEU A 291 -13.96 -10.52 -13.51
C LEU A 291 -15.21 -10.36 -14.40
N ILE A 292 -15.28 -11.07 -15.51
CA ILE A 292 -16.41 -10.95 -16.46
C ILE A 292 -17.65 -11.72 -16.01
N ARG A 293 -17.52 -12.70 -15.12
CA ARG A 293 -18.61 -13.59 -14.70
C ARG A 293 -19.86 -12.85 -14.20
N PRO A 294 -19.78 -11.85 -13.29
CA PRO A 294 -20.96 -11.12 -12.85
C PRO A 294 -21.72 -10.45 -13.99
N SER A 295 -21.00 -9.80 -14.91
CA SER A 295 -21.62 -9.15 -16.09
C SER A 295 -22.19 -10.13 -17.11
N VAL A 296 -21.71 -11.38 -17.12
CA VAL A 296 -22.32 -12.47 -17.94
C VAL A 296 -23.63 -12.96 -17.32
N GLU A 297 -23.70 -13.07 -15.98
CA GLU A 297 -24.90 -13.49 -15.25
C GLU A 297 -26.09 -12.54 -15.44
N VAL A 298 -25.79 -11.23 -15.60
CA VAL A 298 -26.82 -10.20 -15.89
C VAL A 298 -26.93 -9.87 -17.41
N GLU A 299 -26.38 -10.71 -18.26
CA GLU A 299 -26.44 -10.61 -19.75
C GLU A 299 -25.79 -9.32 -20.34
N GLU A 300 -24.98 -8.59 -19.60
CA GLU A 300 -24.21 -7.45 -20.12
C GLU A 300 -23.11 -7.92 -21.08
N LEU A 301 -22.39 -8.99 -20.71
CA LEU A 301 -21.30 -9.54 -21.49
C LEU A 301 -21.61 -10.95 -22.03
N VAL A 302 -20.98 -11.29 -23.14
CA VAL A 302 -21.01 -12.65 -23.69
C VAL A 302 -20.09 -13.55 -22.86
N ARG A 303 -20.57 -14.74 -22.49
CA ARG A 303 -19.75 -15.74 -21.81
C ARG A 303 -18.54 -16.11 -22.67
N ARG A 304 -17.37 -16.05 -22.06
CA ARG A 304 -16.11 -16.51 -22.65
C ARG A 304 -15.47 -17.53 -21.71
N SER A 305 -15.17 -18.70 -22.26
CA SER A 305 -14.44 -19.71 -21.48
C SER A 305 -12.99 -19.31 -21.30
N ARG A 306 -12.36 -19.83 -20.25
CA ARG A 306 -10.93 -19.64 -20.02
C ARG A 306 -10.08 -19.96 -21.26
N ALA A 307 -10.38 -21.08 -21.93
CA ALA A 307 -9.67 -21.48 -23.15
C ALA A 307 -9.81 -20.45 -24.29
N ALA A 308 -10.99 -19.83 -24.43
CA ALA A 308 -11.21 -18.78 -25.42
C ALA A 308 -10.42 -17.50 -25.06
N ILE A 309 -10.35 -17.14 -23.79
CA ILE A 309 -9.53 -16.01 -23.31
C ILE A 309 -8.05 -16.30 -23.53
N GLU A 310 -7.55 -17.48 -23.17
CA GLU A 310 -6.15 -17.87 -23.35
C GLU A 310 -5.74 -17.86 -24.86
N LYS A 311 -6.65 -18.22 -25.76
CA LYS A 311 -6.41 -18.19 -27.22
C LYS A 311 -6.23 -16.76 -27.74
N GLN A 312 -6.90 -15.80 -27.15
CA GLN A 312 -6.89 -14.38 -27.56
C GLN A 312 -6.25 -13.49 -26.49
N ILE A 313 -5.37 -14.04 -25.64
CA ILE A 313 -4.83 -13.33 -24.47
C ILE A 313 -4.11 -12.06 -24.84
N ASP A 314 -3.53 -11.99 -26.00
CA ASP A 314 -2.79 -10.85 -26.53
C ASP A 314 -3.67 -9.63 -26.82
N ASP A 315 -4.97 -9.83 -26.97
CA ASP A 315 -5.93 -8.75 -27.16
C ASP A 315 -6.38 -8.14 -25.83
N TYR A 316 -6.11 -8.82 -24.70
CA TYR A 316 -6.57 -8.39 -23.39
C TYR A 316 -5.56 -7.52 -22.68
N TYR A 317 -6.07 -6.54 -21.95
CA TYR A 317 -5.36 -5.70 -21.00
C TYR A 317 -6.03 -5.79 -19.64
N VAL A 318 -5.22 -5.77 -18.59
CA VAL A 318 -5.69 -5.77 -17.20
C VAL A 318 -5.23 -4.50 -16.50
N PHE A 319 -6.12 -3.96 -15.70
CA PHE A 319 -5.78 -2.97 -14.70
C PHE A 319 -5.49 -3.73 -13.42
N GLU A 320 -4.25 -3.69 -12.99
CA GLU A 320 -3.88 -4.35 -11.74
C GLU A 320 -3.61 -3.30 -10.66
N ILE A 321 -4.08 -3.63 -9.49
CA ILE A 321 -3.76 -2.95 -8.26
C ILE A 321 -3.02 -3.98 -7.41
N ASP A 322 -1.83 -3.63 -6.95
CA ASP A 322 -1.05 -4.52 -6.10
C ASP A 322 -0.77 -5.92 -6.70
N GLY A 323 -0.53 -5.96 -8.02
CA GLY A 323 -0.29 -7.22 -8.72
C GLY A 323 -1.55 -8.07 -8.95
N HIS A 324 -2.73 -7.59 -8.56
CA HIS A 324 -4.01 -8.27 -8.77
C HIS A 324 -4.85 -7.58 -9.85
N PRO A 325 -5.28 -8.29 -10.89
CA PRO A 325 -6.23 -7.77 -11.86
C PRO A 325 -7.57 -7.42 -11.18
N VAL A 326 -7.95 -6.13 -11.25
CA VAL A 326 -9.22 -5.60 -10.73
C VAL A 326 -10.15 -5.12 -11.84
N ALA A 327 -9.62 -4.95 -13.06
CA ALA A 327 -10.40 -4.69 -14.25
C ALA A 327 -9.75 -5.33 -15.46
N CYS A 328 -10.53 -5.54 -16.50
CA CYS A 328 -10.04 -6.02 -17.80
C CYS A 328 -10.77 -5.31 -18.94
N VAL A 329 -10.10 -5.27 -20.11
CA VAL A 329 -10.66 -4.85 -21.39
C VAL A 329 -9.96 -5.61 -22.51
N ALA A 330 -10.65 -5.84 -23.61
CA ALA A 330 -10.05 -6.39 -24.82
C ALA A 330 -10.10 -5.35 -25.96
N LEU A 331 -9.05 -5.33 -26.79
CA LEU A 331 -8.98 -4.61 -28.05
C LEU A 331 -8.80 -5.63 -29.18
N HIS A 332 -9.87 -5.95 -29.89
CA HIS A 332 -9.80 -6.78 -31.08
C HIS A 332 -9.58 -5.90 -32.31
N VAL A 333 -8.49 -6.09 -32.99
CA VAL A 333 -8.07 -5.25 -34.13
C VAL A 333 -8.57 -5.81 -35.46
N TYR A 334 -9.12 -4.97 -36.30
CA TYR A 334 -9.54 -5.23 -37.67
C TYR A 334 -8.69 -4.36 -38.63
N PRO A 335 -7.52 -4.85 -39.06
CA PRO A 335 -6.53 -4.00 -39.71
C PRO A 335 -7.02 -3.52 -41.10
N GLU A 336 -7.77 -4.34 -41.83
CA GLU A 336 -8.29 -4.02 -43.16
C GLU A 336 -9.28 -2.85 -43.11
N ASP A 337 -10.07 -2.76 -42.05
CA ASP A 337 -11.05 -1.68 -41.81
C ASP A 337 -10.47 -0.53 -41.01
N LYS A 338 -9.23 -0.63 -40.55
CA LYS A 338 -8.59 0.29 -39.56
C LYS A 338 -9.46 0.57 -38.31
N LYS A 339 -10.20 -0.42 -37.87
CA LYS A 339 -11.11 -0.34 -36.73
C LYS A 339 -10.69 -1.29 -35.62
N GLY A 340 -11.03 -0.91 -34.37
CA GLY A 340 -10.84 -1.73 -33.18
C GLY A 340 -12.13 -1.97 -32.42
N GLU A 341 -12.41 -3.19 -31.98
CA GLU A 341 -13.50 -3.48 -31.04
C GLU A 341 -13.01 -3.36 -29.61
N LEU A 342 -13.57 -2.39 -28.87
CA LEU A 342 -13.44 -2.34 -27.42
C LEU A 342 -14.47 -3.29 -26.81
N ALA A 343 -13.99 -4.42 -26.27
CA ALA A 343 -14.83 -5.48 -25.73
C ALA A 343 -14.44 -5.83 -24.29
N CYS A 344 -15.31 -6.51 -23.58
CA CYS A 344 -15.04 -7.04 -22.22
C CYS A 344 -14.51 -6.02 -21.23
N LEU A 345 -14.92 -4.74 -21.32
CA LEU A 345 -14.62 -3.77 -20.28
C LEU A 345 -15.41 -4.15 -19.04
N CYS A 346 -14.71 -4.55 -18.00
CA CYS A 346 -15.27 -4.97 -16.75
C CYS A 346 -14.39 -4.49 -15.59
N VAL A 347 -15.01 -3.94 -14.57
CA VAL A 347 -14.36 -3.53 -13.32
C VAL A 347 -14.94 -4.35 -12.19
N ARG A 348 -14.10 -4.78 -11.25
CA ARG A 348 -14.56 -5.51 -10.05
C ARG A 348 -15.55 -4.63 -9.28
N PRO A 349 -16.69 -5.15 -8.78
CA PRO A 349 -17.70 -4.34 -8.08
C PRO A 349 -17.15 -3.51 -6.92
N THR A 350 -16.15 -4.03 -6.20
CA THR A 350 -15.47 -3.31 -5.10
C THR A 350 -14.61 -2.12 -5.54
N HIS A 351 -14.39 -1.96 -6.85
CA HIS A 351 -13.54 -0.91 -7.46
C HIS A 351 -14.32 -0.05 -8.47
N GLU A 352 -15.63 -0.22 -8.52
CA GLU A 352 -16.50 0.65 -9.33
C GLU A 352 -16.49 2.08 -8.78
N ASN A 353 -16.77 3.04 -9.65
CA ASN A 353 -16.77 4.47 -9.36
C ASN A 353 -15.40 5.11 -9.01
N MET A 354 -14.30 4.35 -9.05
CA MET A 354 -12.92 4.85 -8.86
C MET A 354 -12.28 5.38 -10.15
N GLY A 355 -13.05 5.55 -11.22
CA GLY A 355 -12.53 6.04 -12.52
C GLY A 355 -11.75 5.01 -13.34
N ILE A 356 -11.61 3.75 -12.87
CA ILE A 356 -10.82 2.70 -13.52
C ILE A 356 -11.33 2.42 -14.93
N GLY A 357 -12.63 2.29 -15.13
CA GLY A 357 -13.22 2.07 -16.47
C GLY A 357 -12.82 3.17 -17.45
N ARG A 358 -12.81 4.44 -17.00
CA ARG A 358 -12.37 5.58 -17.82
C ARG A 358 -10.88 5.50 -18.15
N LYS A 359 -10.01 5.19 -17.17
CA LYS A 359 -8.56 4.99 -17.38
C LYS A 359 -8.30 3.88 -18.40
N MET A 360 -9.00 2.73 -18.28
CA MET A 360 -8.89 1.60 -19.21
C MET A 360 -9.31 2.00 -20.62
N THR A 361 -10.40 2.72 -20.77
CA THR A 361 -10.87 3.16 -22.10
C THR A 361 -9.90 4.15 -22.73
N GLN A 362 -9.39 5.13 -21.98
CA GLN A 362 -8.39 6.08 -22.47
C GLN A 362 -7.10 5.37 -22.91
N PHE A 363 -6.67 4.36 -22.15
CA PHE A 363 -5.54 3.52 -22.52
C PHE A 363 -5.76 2.80 -23.84
N ILE A 364 -6.94 2.17 -24.04
CA ILE A 364 -7.29 1.50 -25.29
C ILE A 364 -7.34 2.49 -26.47
N GLU A 365 -7.84 3.70 -26.25
CA GLU A 365 -7.83 4.75 -27.29
C GLU A 365 -6.40 5.14 -27.69
N SER A 366 -5.51 5.31 -26.72
CA SER A 366 -4.09 5.58 -27.01
C SER A 366 -3.46 4.43 -27.77
N ARG A 367 -3.72 3.20 -27.32
CA ARG A 367 -3.20 2.00 -27.97
C ARG A 367 -3.72 1.80 -29.39
N ALA A 368 -5.00 2.11 -29.62
CA ALA A 368 -5.61 2.06 -30.96
C ALA A 368 -4.96 3.09 -31.91
N ARG A 369 -4.67 4.32 -31.43
CA ARG A 369 -3.93 5.32 -32.22
C ARG A 369 -2.52 4.88 -32.57
N GLU A 370 -1.79 4.29 -31.61
CA GLU A 370 -0.46 3.72 -31.84
C GLU A 370 -0.46 2.62 -32.92
N LEU A 371 -1.56 1.86 -33.02
CA LEU A 371 -1.76 0.83 -34.03
C LEU A 371 -2.27 1.37 -35.38
N GLY A 372 -2.45 2.69 -35.48
CA GLY A 372 -2.93 3.33 -36.71
C GLY A 372 -4.41 3.13 -37.01
N LEU A 373 -5.21 2.81 -35.98
CA LEU A 373 -6.65 2.65 -36.15
C LEU A 373 -7.34 4.02 -36.22
N GLU A 374 -8.36 4.13 -37.08
CA GLU A 374 -9.12 5.35 -37.32
C GLU A 374 -10.37 5.45 -36.45
N ALA A 375 -10.91 4.30 -36.00
CA ALA A 375 -12.09 4.25 -35.14
C ALA A 375 -12.08 3.10 -34.15
N LEU A 376 -12.72 3.31 -33.02
CA LEU A 376 -13.13 2.26 -32.08
C LEU A 376 -14.63 2.05 -32.17
N PHE A 377 -15.05 0.79 -32.01
CA PHE A 377 -16.46 0.48 -31.81
C PHE A 377 -16.64 -0.42 -30.58
N ALA A 378 -17.83 -0.39 -29.99
CA ALA A 378 -18.24 -1.25 -28.89
C ALA A 378 -19.67 -1.72 -29.10
N LEU A 379 -19.96 -2.95 -28.66
CA LEU A 379 -21.31 -3.52 -28.67
C LEU A 379 -21.81 -3.66 -27.25
N SER A 380 -22.89 -2.95 -26.90
CA SER A 380 -23.42 -2.92 -25.55
C SER A 380 -24.93 -3.13 -25.52
N THR A 381 -25.38 -3.94 -24.54
CA THR A 381 -26.81 -4.13 -24.26
C THR A 381 -27.32 -3.19 -23.14
N GLN A 382 -26.44 -2.83 -22.18
CA GLN A 382 -26.85 -2.09 -20.98
C GLN A 382 -25.95 -0.88 -20.71
N ALA A 383 -24.63 -0.97 -20.92
CA ALA A 383 -23.66 0.07 -20.59
C ALA A 383 -23.56 1.22 -21.64
N PHE A 384 -24.51 1.34 -22.59
CA PHE A 384 -24.43 2.34 -23.64
C PHE A 384 -24.41 3.78 -23.10
N ALA A 385 -25.16 4.07 -22.02
CA ALA A 385 -25.16 5.39 -21.38
C ALA A 385 -23.76 5.78 -20.85
N TYR A 386 -23.03 4.83 -20.29
CA TYR A 386 -21.65 5.04 -19.84
C TYR A 386 -20.74 5.41 -21.01
N PHE A 387 -20.79 4.64 -22.08
CA PHE A 387 -19.94 4.86 -23.26
C PHE A 387 -20.24 6.22 -23.93
N GLN A 388 -21.52 6.62 -23.97
CA GLN A 388 -21.89 7.91 -24.54
C GLN A 388 -21.51 9.09 -23.64
N SER A 389 -21.91 9.06 -22.36
CA SER A 389 -21.77 10.22 -21.46
C SER A 389 -20.36 10.37 -20.88
N ARG A 390 -19.64 9.28 -20.64
CA ARG A 390 -18.34 9.29 -19.94
C ARG A 390 -17.14 9.11 -20.85
N VAL A 391 -17.35 8.47 -22.02
CA VAL A 391 -16.24 8.06 -22.89
C VAL A 391 -16.33 8.72 -24.27
N GLY A 392 -17.49 9.27 -24.64
CA GLY A 392 -17.68 10.03 -25.88
C GLY A 392 -17.85 9.16 -27.13
N PHE A 393 -18.42 7.96 -26.98
CA PHE A 393 -18.91 7.18 -28.09
C PHE A 393 -20.27 7.74 -28.58
N VAL A 394 -20.56 7.58 -29.84
CA VAL A 394 -21.86 7.91 -30.44
C VAL A 394 -22.57 6.65 -30.91
N GLU A 395 -23.88 6.68 -30.97
CA GLU A 395 -24.66 5.55 -31.51
C GLU A 395 -24.42 5.46 -33.02
N GLY A 396 -24.02 4.28 -33.47
CA GLY A 396 -23.79 3.93 -34.85
C GLY A 396 -24.78 2.87 -35.32
N THR A 397 -24.52 2.32 -36.50
CA THR A 397 -25.35 1.33 -37.15
C THR A 397 -24.54 0.05 -37.43
N PRO A 398 -25.18 -1.08 -37.76
CA PRO A 398 -24.47 -2.31 -38.16
C PRO A 398 -23.48 -2.13 -39.34
N GLU A 399 -23.73 -1.14 -40.20
CA GLU A 399 -22.86 -0.78 -41.34
C GLU A 399 -21.50 -0.24 -40.88
N ASP A 400 -21.44 0.31 -39.68
CA ASP A 400 -20.21 0.82 -39.09
C ASP A 400 -19.26 -0.30 -38.60
N LEU A 401 -19.76 -1.55 -38.52
CA LEU A 401 -18.95 -2.69 -38.11
C LEU A 401 -18.11 -3.22 -39.28
N PRO A 402 -16.91 -3.73 -39.03
CA PRO A 402 -16.14 -4.52 -39.99
C PRO A 402 -16.96 -5.70 -40.51
N ALA A 403 -16.83 -6.03 -41.80
CA ALA A 403 -17.65 -7.06 -42.48
C ALA A 403 -17.66 -8.40 -41.70
N ALA A 404 -16.49 -8.88 -41.28
CA ALA A 404 -16.35 -10.14 -40.52
C ALA A 404 -17.00 -10.06 -39.10
N ARG A 405 -17.18 -8.84 -38.56
CA ARG A 405 -17.82 -8.62 -37.25
C ARG A 405 -19.33 -8.45 -37.37
N ARG A 406 -19.75 -7.82 -38.45
CA ARG A 406 -21.19 -7.62 -38.78
C ARG A 406 -21.89 -8.95 -38.94
N GLU A 407 -21.32 -9.88 -39.70
CA GLU A 407 -21.89 -11.22 -39.90
C GLU A 407 -22.14 -11.93 -38.56
N ARG A 408 -21.16 -11.90 -37.63
CA ARG A 408 -21.32 -12.46 -36.27
C ARG A 408 -22.34 -11.70 -35.43
N TYR A 409 -22.45 -10.40 -35.64
CA TYR A 409 -23.42 -9.57 -34.94
C TYR A 409 -24.87 -9.96 -35.34
N GLU A 410 -25.15 -10.09 -36.65
CA GLU A 410 -26.43 -10.47 -37.20
C GLU A 410 -26.82 -11.89 -36.78
N GLN A 411 -25.88 -12.83 -36.77
CA GLN A 411 -26.09 -14.22 -36.36
C GLN A 411 -26.33 -14.36 -34.87
N SER A 412 -25.85 -13.41 -34.02
CA SER A 412 -25.91 -13.53 -32.56
C SER A 412 -27.31 -13.37 -31.97
N GLY A 413 -28.24 -12.74 -32.70
CA GLY A 413 -29.59 -12.40 -32.21
C GLY A 413 -29.62 -11.44 -31.03
N ARG A 414 -28.47 -11.01 -30.51
CA ARG A 414 -28.37 -10.06 -29.39
C ARG A 414 -28.60 -8.65 -29.91
N ARG A 415 -29.66 -8.01 -29.58
CA ARG A 415 -29.99 -6.61 -29.96
C ARG A 415 -29.09 -5.58 -29.26
N SER A 416 -27.73 -5.76 -29.35
CA SER A 416 -26.77 -4.82 -28.79
C SER A 416 -26.76 -3.54 -29.61
N LYS A 417 -26.67 -2.38 -28.95
CA LYS A 417 -26.39 -1.13 -29.64
C LYS A 417 -24.98 -1.10 -30.16
N VAL A 418 -24.81 -0.61 -31.37
CA VAL A 418 -23.50 -0.33 -31.97
C VAL A 418 -23.10 1.07 -31.53
N LEU A 419 -21.92 1.19 -30.94
CA LEU A 419 -21.36 2.46 -30.46
C LEU A 419 -20.03 2.68 -31.16
N VAL A 420 -19.79 3.88 -31.68
CA VAL A 420 -18.60 4.22 -32.47
C VAL A 420 -17.92 5.46 -31.92
N LYS A 421 -16.61 5.47 -31.95
CA LYS A 421 -15.79 6.63 -31.61
C LYS A 421 -14.68 6.81 -32.63
N LEU A 422 -14.68 7.93 -33.35
CA LEU A 422 -13.59 8.30 -34.25
C LEU A 422 -12.36 8.71 -33.44
N LEU A 423 -11.21 8.14 -33.77
CA LEU A 423 -9.94 8.48 -33.19
C LEU A 423 -9.30 9.59 -34.03
N ARG A 424 -9.58 10.87 -33.67
CA ARG A 424 -8.92 11.98 -34.35
C ARG A 424 -7.41 11.83 -34.21
N THR A 425 -6.68 11.90 -35.31
CA THR A 425 -5.24 12.10 -35.30
C THR A 425 -4.95 13.48 -34.67
N PRO A 426 -3.98 13.61 -33.77
CA PRO A 426 -3.63 14.88 -33.14
C PRO A 426 -3.14 15.91 -34.16
#